data_199fcd7ac67f2b911f8bbaef0d16ef23
#
_entry.id   199fcd7ac67f2b911f8bbaef0d16ef23
#
_cell.length_a   1.000
_cell.length_b   1.000
_cell.length_c   1.000
_cell.angle_alpha   90.00
_cell.angle_beta   90.00
_cell.angle_gamma   90.00
#
_symmetry.space_group_name_H-M   'P 1'
#
loop_
_entity.id
_entity.type
_entity.pdbx_description
1 polymer ?
#
loop_
_entity_poly.entity_id
_entity_poly.type
_entity_poly.pdbx_seq_one_letter_code
_entity_poly.pdbx_strand_id
1 'polypeptide(L)'
;MKPIQVIDSHTEGNPTRVILSGFPIPKNKTLLERVNYLKKKQDHLRKILNHEPRGNGMMCSVLLMPPMIKGCDYSVIIMEQDEYVPMCGHCIIGTATTLVYAKKLKQKKSPVTIKFHTLAGIVECKVHIKNGNVDYVSFVNAESFLLHQNYKIKTKNYGKINVDIAYGGDYYAIVSADKLKIKLNLQNDQEIIRCANEISTEMLKKKFPHPKNKKINRCYMVQFISNKRIHNKNNSKTTVVAPPGAIDRSPCGTGTSARVAQLFSKGKLKLNQKFHNEGPLGTKFIGKVISSKIENKILYIRPQVSGRAYITGIN
;
A
#
# COMPACT_ATOMS: atom_id res chain seq x y z
N MET A 1 3.14 -32.77 1.01
CA MET A 1 3.55 -31.36 1.27
C MET A 1 3.49 -31.15 2.77
N LYS A 2 4.47 -30.46 3.38
CA LYS A 2 4.37 -30.09 4.81
C LYS A 2 3.26 -29.03 4.96
N PRO A 3 2.51 -29.01 6.08
CA PRO A 3 1.54 -27.94 6.33
C PRO A 3 2.21 -26.58 6.32
N ILE A 4 1.56 -25.61 5.68
CA ILE A 4 2.01 -24.21 5.68
C ILE A 4 1.38 -23.54 6.90
N GLN A 5 2.22 -23.07 7.82
CA GLN A 5 1.76 -22.34 9.01
C GLN A 5 1.74 -20.85 8.73
N VAL A 6 0.64 -20.22 9.04
CA VAL A 6 0.43 -18.78 8.80
C VAL A 6 -0.17 -18.10 10.03
N ILE A 7 0.11 -16.81 10.15
CA ILE A 7 -0.63 -15.92 11.04
C ILE A 7 -1.35 -14.90 10.16
N ASP A 8 -2.65 -14.83 10.35
CA ASP A 8 -3.52 -13.88 9.66
C ASP A 8 -3.75 -12.63 10.52
N SER A 9 -3.77 -11.51 9.86
CA SER A 9 -4.05 -10.19 10.44
C SER A 9 -4.83 -9.34 9.44
N HIS A 10 -5.37 -8.22 9.89
CA HIS A 10 -5.75 -7.15 8.98
C HIS A 10 -5.07 -5.83 9.39
N THR A 11 -4.64 -5.04 8.43
CA THR A 11 -4.13 -3.69 8.63
C THR A 11 -5.18 -2.69 8.21
N GLU A 12 -5.81 -2.04 9.19
CA GLU A 12 -6.90 -1.09 8.96
C GLU A 12 -7.98 -1.62 8.00
N GLY A 13 -8.27 -2.93 8.08
CA GLY A 13 -9.29 -3.62 7.31
C GLY A 13 -8.79 -4.46 6.14
N ASN A 14 -7.57 -4.24 5.63
CA ASN A 14 -7.03 -5.04 4.53
C ASN A 14 -6.26 -6.26 5.06
N PRO A 15 -6.59 -7.49 4.60
CA PRO A 15 -6.03 -8.71 5.15
C PRO A 15 -4.56 -8.91 4.77
N THR A 16 -3.79 -9.45 5.73
CA THR A 16 -2.40 -9.85 5.54
C THR A 16 -2.18 -11.22 6.16
N ARG A 17 -1.64 -12.16 5.40
CA ARG A 17 -1.28 -13.51 5.81
C ARG A 17 0.25 -13.66 5.85
N VAL A 18 0.83 -13.80 7.02
CA VAL A 18 2.29 -13.98 7.17
C VAL A 18 2.62 -15.45 7.27
N ILE A 19 3.43 -15.94 6.34
CA ILE A 19 3.87 -17.33 6.27
C ILE A 19 5.08 -17.50 7.19
N LEU A 20 4.96 -18.35 8.20
CA LEU A 20 6.00 -18.59 9.20
C LEU A 20 6.84 -19.83 8.91
N SER A 21 6.23 -20.88 8.35
CA SER A 21 6.89 -22.15 8.04
C SER A 21 6.13 -22.97 7.01
N GLY A 22 6.73 -24.08 6.54
CA GLY A 22 6.10 -25.04 5.62
C GLY A 22 6.11 -24.62 4.14
N PHE A 23 6.38 -23.37 3.82
CA PHE A 23 6.49 -22.90 2.45
C PHE A 23 7.89 -23.21 1.88
N PRO A 24 8.00 -23.81 0.67
CA PRO A 24 9.29 -24.11 0.07
C PRO A 24 9.98 -22.81 -0.39
N ILE A 25 10.95 -22.36 0.40
CA ILE A 25 11.71 -21.13 0.09
C ILE A 25 12.68 -21.41 -1.06
N PRO A 26 12.61 -20.66 -2.19
CA PRO A 26 13.56 -20.79 -3.29
C PRO A 26 15.00 -20.49 -2.84
N LYS A 27 15.97 -21.26 -3.35
CA LYS A 27 17.40 -21.14 -2.97
C LYS A 27 18.20 -20.13 -3.82
N ASN A 28 17.54 -19.42 -4.75
CA ASN A 28 18.18 -18.43 -5.61
C ASN A 28 18.87 -17.31 -4.81
N LYS A 29 19.93 -16.73 -5.37
CA LYS A 29 20.79 -15.76 -4.68
C LYS A 29 20.11 -14.43 -4.40
N THR A 30 19.34 -13.92 -5.36
CA THR A 30 18.67 -12.63 -5.23
C THR A 30 17.17 -12.76 -4.99
N LEU A 31 16.56 -11.76 -4.37
CA LEU A 31 15.13 -11.74 -4.12
C LEU A 31 14.30 -11.75 -5.42
N LEU A 32 14.78 -11.04 -6.45
CA LEU A 32 14.15 -11.02 -7.76
C LEU A 32 14.18 -12.41 -8.45
N GLU A 33 15.28 -13.12 -8.37
CA GLU A 33 15.38 -14.49 -8.88
C GLU A 33 14.42 -15.44 -8.15
N ARG A 34 14.27 -15.29 -6.83
CA ARG A 34 13.30 -16.07 -6.04
C ARG A 34 11.87 -15.82 -6.49
N VAL A 35 11.50 -14.56 -6.69
CA VAL A 35 10.18 -14.20 -7.23
C VAL A 35 9.96 -14.77 -8.62
N ASN A 36 10.94 -14.65 -9.52
CA ASN A 36 10.86 -15.22 -10.86
C ASN A 36 10.72 -16.74 -10.85
N TYR A 37 11.41 -17.42 -9.94
CA TYR A 37 11.26 -18.85 -9.75
C TYR A 37 9.86 -19.22 -9.26
N LEU A 38 9.34 -18.51 -8.24
CA LEU A 38 7.98 -18.73 -7.74
C LEU A 38 6.96 -18.54 -8.86
N LYS A 39 7.04 -17.44 -9.62
CA LYS A 39 6.15 -17.18 -10.76
C LYS A 39 6.16 -18.32 -11.78
N LYS A 40 7.33 -18.85 -12.12
CA LYS A 40 7.46 -19.86 -13.19
C LYS A 40 7.18 -21.28 -12.73
N LYS A 41 7.48 -21.63 -11.49
CA LYS A 41 7.52 -23.02 -11.01
C LYS A 41 6.57 -23.32 -9.85
N GLN A 42 6.17 -22.32 -9.06
CA GLN A 42 5.45 -22.53 -7.81
C GLN A 42 4.31 -21.51 -7.60
N ASP A 43 3.79 -20.87 -8.64
CA ASP A 43 2.72 -19.87 -8.53
C ASP A 43 1.41 -20.44 -7.94
N HIS A 44 1.20 -21.76 -8.07
CA HIS A 44 0.10 -22.44 -7.40
C HIS A 44 0.07 -22.23 -5.88
N LEU A 45 1.24 -22.06 -5.23
CA LEU A 45 1.32 -21.79 -3.79
C LEU A 45 0.75 -20.41 -3.44
N ARG A 46 1.02 -19.39 -4.24
CA ARG A 46 0.38 -18.07 -4.10
C ARG A 46 -1.14 -18.20 -4.21
N LYS A 47 -1.61 -18.93 -5.22
CA LYS A 47 -3.04 -19.14 -5.45
C LYS A 47 -3.71 -19.88 -4.28
N ILE A 48 -3.09 -20.95 -3.76
CA ILE A 48 -3.61 -21.68 -2.58
C ILE A 48 -3.76 -20.74 -1.37
N LEU A 49 -2.84 -19.80 -1.18
CA LEU A 49 -2.83 -18.89 -0.03
C LEU A 49 -3.79 -17.71 -0.17
N ASN A 50 -3.97 -17.20 -1.39
CA ASN A 50 -4.67 -15.94 -1.61
C ASN A 50 -6.06 -16.11 -2.25
N HIS A 51 -6.30 -17.19 -3.00
CA HIS A 51 -7.60 -17.44 -3.62
C HIS A 51 -8.52 -18.24 -2.70
N GLU A 52 -9.81 -18.26 -3.02
CA GLU A 52 -10.78 -19.12 -2.36
C GLU A 52 -10.39 -20.60 -2.48
N PRO A 53 -10.69 -21.41 -1.46
CA PRO A 53 -11.48 -21.12 -0.27
C PRO A 53 -10.69 -20.52 0.91
N ARG A 54 -9.35 -20.42 0.82
CA ARG A 54 -8.49 -19.96 1.94
C ARG A 54 -8.20 -18.47 1.94
N GLY A 55 -8.37 -17.82 0.81
CA GLY A 55 -8.20 -16.38 0.64
C GLY A 55 -9.50 -15.71 0.16
N ASN A 56 -9.35 -14.50 -0.33
CA ASN A 56 -10.41 -13.69 -0.93
C ASN A 56 -9.77 -12.66 -1.87
N GLY A 57 -10.58 -11.91 -2.62
CA GLY A 57 -10.11 -10.92 -3.59
C GLY A 57 -9.19 -9.81 -3.07
N MET A 58 -9.00 -9.70 -1.75
CA MET A 58 -8.13 -8.71 -1.10
C MET A 58 -6.98 -9.34 -0.29
N MET A 59 -6.90 -10.68 -0.25
CA MET A 59 -5.87 -11.35 0.52
C MET A 59 -4.48 -11.10 -0.04
N CYS A 60 -3.56 -10.70 0.84
CA CYS A 60 -2.15 -10.57 0.55
C CYS A 60 -1.35 -11.48 1.48
N SER A 61 -0.49 -12.32 0.91
CA SER A 61 0.41 -13.17 1.68
C SER A 61 1.83 -12.64 1.66
N VAL A 62 2.53 -12.80 2.77
CA VAL A 62 3.92 -12.40 2.94
C VAL A 62 4.77 -13.61 3.30
N LEU A 63 5.67 -14.00 2.41
CA LEU A 63 6.68 -15.01 2.70
C LEU A 63 7.81 -14.35 3.50
N LEU A 64 7.87 -14.68 4.78
CA LEU A 64 8.91 -14.20 5.67
C LEU A 64 10.15 -15.11 5.58
N MET A 65 11.31 -14.51 5.34
CA MET A 65 12.58 -15.21 5.17
C MET A 65 13.67 -14.60 6.04
N PRO A 66 14.70 -15.37 6.40
CA PRO A 66 15.94 -14.80 6.95
C PRO A 66 16.49 -13.69 6.06
N PRO A 67 17.28 -12.75 6.63
CA PRO A 67 17.84 -11.64 5.86
C PRO A 67 18.76 -12.16 4.74
N MET A 68 18.52 -11.68 3.51
CA MET A 68 19.34 -12.01 2.35
C MET A 68 20.43 -10.97 2.09
N ILE A 69 20.36 -9.82 2.73
CA ILE A 69 21.35 -8.74 2.63
C ILE A 69 21.73 -8.24 4.03
N LYS A 70 22.96 -7.75 4.15
CA LYS A 70 23.46 -7.18 5.41
C LYS A 70 22.66 -5.94 5.81
N GLY A 71 22.41 -5.79 7.09
CA GLY A 71 21.71 -4.62 7.65
C GLY A 71 20.18 -4.68 7.59
N CYS A 72 19.61 -5.82 7.18
CA CYS A 72 18.18 -6.11 7.31
C CYS A 72 17.95 -7.20 8.36
N ASP A 73 16.75 -7.16 8.98
CA ASP A 73 16.32 -8.16 9.95
C ASP A 73 15.65 -9.34 9.25
N TYR A 74 14.89 -9.05 8.19
CA TYR A 74 14.17 -10.05 7.40
C TYR A 74 14.17 -9.69 5.92
N SER A 75 14.01 -10.70 5.06
CA SER A 75 13.64 -10.52 3.66
C SER A 75 12.19 -10.98 3.46
N VAL A 76 11.42 -10.28 2.62
CA VAL A 76 10.01 -10.59 2.39
C VAL A 76 9.69 -10.63 0.90
N ILE A 77 8.84 -11.59 0.51
CA ILE A 77 8.17 -11.62 -0.79
C ILE A 77 6.69 -11.41 -0.52
N ILE A 78 6.12 -10.38 -1.14
CA ILE A 78 4.72 -10.02 -1.00
C ILE A 78 3.96 -10.53 -2.22
N MET A 79 2.90 -11.29 -1.98
CA MET A 79 2.07 -11.95 -2.97
C MET A 79 0.63 -11.43 -2.86
N GLU A 80 0.14 -10.82 -3.91
CA GLU A 80 -1.26 -10.42 -4.04
C GLU A 80 -2.06 -11.44 -4.84
N GLN A 81 -3.32 -11.14 -5.17
CA GLN A 81 -4.20 -12.06 -5.90
C GLN A 81 -3.59 -12.52 -7.22
N ASP A 82 -3.08 -11.59 -8.02
CA ASP A 82 -2.64 -11.87 -9.39
C ASP A 82 -1.12 -11.74 -9.58
N GLU A 83 -0.42 -11.12 -8.62
CA GLU A 83 0.99 -10.82 -8.79
C GLU A 83 1.82 -10.80 -7.50
N TYR A 84 3.13 -10.69 -7.70
CA TYR A 84 4.14 -10.46 -6.67
C TYR A 84 4.53 -8.99 -6.73
N VAL A 85 4.20 -8.25 -5.68
CA VAL A 85 4.41 -6.80 -5.66
C VAL A 85 5.73 -6.41 -5.01
N PRO A 86 6.35 -5.32 -5.49
CA PRO A 86 7.64 -4.89 -4.96
C PRO A 86 7.58 -4.45 -3.49
N MET A 87 6.48 -3.84 -3.09
CA MET A 87 6.25 -3.35 -1.73
C MET A 87 4.76 -3.11 -1.51
N CYS A 88 4.29 -3.41 -0.30
CA CYS A 88 2.92 -3.13 0.11
C CYS A 88 2.90 -2.65 1.56
N GLY A 89 2.39 -1.43 1.79
CA GLY A 89 2.43 -0.77 3.10
C GLY A 89 1.63 -1.49 4.17
N HIS A 90 0.42 -1.98 3.84
CA HIS A 90 -0.38 -2.71 4.82
C HIS A 90 0.25 -4.06 5.18
N CYS A 91 0.90 -4.74 4.22
CA CYS A 91 1.65 -5.97 4.47
C CYS A 91 2.85 -5.75 5.39
N ILE A 92 3.58 -4.66 5.23
CA ILE A 92 4.71 -4.31 6.13
C ILE A 92 4.20 -4.09 7.56
N ILE A 93 3.10 -3.34 7.74
CA ILE A 93 2.48 -3.10 9.06
C ILE A 93 2.01 -4.43 9.67
N GLY A 94 1.27 -5.24 8.90
CA GLY A 94 0.77 -6.55 9.34
C GLY A 94 1.91 -7.51 9.71
N THR A 95 2.97 -7.57 8.89
CA THR A 95 4.14 -8.42 9.16
C THR A 95 4.88 -7.99 10.43
N ALA A 96 5.11 -6.69 10.61
CA ALA A 96 5.75 -6.17 11.81
C ALA A 96 4.93 -6.47 13.08
N THR A 97 3.61 -6.35 13.02
CA THR A 97 2.69 -6.72 14.10
C THR A 97 2.75 -8.21 14.39
N THR A 98 2.76 -9.04 13.35
CA THR A 98 2.88 -10.50 13.46
C THR A 98 4.18 -10.92 14.14
N LEU A 99 5.30 -10.26 13.83
CA LEU A 99 6.59 -10.56 14.44
C LEU A 99 6.61 -10.29 15.95
N VAL A 100 5.94 -9.23 16.41
CA VAL A 100 5.77 -8.95 17.84
C VAL A 100 4.91 -10.03 18.49
N TYR A 101 3.75 -10.31 17.89
CA TYR A 101 2.81 -11.33 18.39
C TYR A 101 3.47 -12.71 18.51
N ALA A 102 4.21 -13.13 17.49
CA ALA A 102 4.93 -14.41 17.47
C ALA A 102 6.20 -14.42 18.34
N LYS A 103 6.46 -13.37 19.13
CA LYS A 103 7.67 -13.22 19.97
C LYS A 103 8.98 -13.40 19.22
N LYS A 104 9.00 -13.08 17.92
CA LYS A 104 10.20 -13.18 17.06
C LYS A 104 11.12 -11.95 17.14
N LEU A 105 10.77 -10.94 17.93
CA LEU A 105 11.56 -9.75 18.18
C LEU A 105 12.22 -9.81 19.56
N LYS A 106 13.53 -9.62 19.59
CA LYS A 106 14.34 -9.68 20.84
C LYS A 106 14.35 -8.37 21.63
N GLN A 107 13.89 -7.26 21.04
CA GLN A 107 13.99 -5.93 21.67
C GLN A 107 12.81 -5.65 22.59
N LYS A 108 13.13 -5.13 23.79
CA LYS A 108 12.11 -4.77 24.81
C LYS A 108 11.74 -3.27 24.84
N LYS A 109 12.48 -2.39 24.11
CA LYS A 109 12.27 -0.93 24.11
C LYS A 109 11.39 -0.51 22.94
N SER A 110 10.40 0.34 23.21
CA SER A 110 9.55 0.97 22.19
C SER A 110 10.09 2.36 21.80
N PRO A 111 10.10 2.74 20.51
CA PRO A 111 9.76 1.90 19.36
C PRO A 111 10.86 0.89 19.01
N VAL A 112 10.43 -0.27 18.48
CA VAL A 112 11.32 -1.27 17.89
C VAL A 112 11.49 -0.97 16.42
N THR A 113 12.72 -0.89 15.94
CA THR A 113 13.01 -0.72 14.50
C THR A 113 13.19 -2.09 13.87
N ILE A 114 12.53 -2.31 12.72
CA ILE A 114 12.67 -3.51 11.89
C ILE A 114 12.99 -3.05 10.47
N LYS A 115 13.97 -3.68 9.85
CA LYS A 115 14.35 -3.42 8.46
C LYS A 115 14.01 -4.64 7.60
N PHE A 116 13.08 -4.46 6.67
CA PHE A 116 12.70 -5.47 5.69
C PHE A 116 13.40 -5.24 4.36
N HIS A 117 14.03 -6.27 3.83
CA HIS A 117 14.46 -6.31 2.44
C HIS A 117 13.30 -6.74 1.55
N THR A 118 12.86 -5.85 0.66
CA THR A 118 11.79 -6.04 -0.31
C THR A 118 12.32 -5.89 -1.73
N LEU A 119 11.52 -6.23 -2.75
CA LEU A 119 11.88 -5.95 -4.16
C LEU A 119 12.05 -4.46 -4.46
N ALA A 120 11.41 -3.59 -3.69
CA ALA A 120 11.56 -2.13 -3.81
C ALA A 120 12.77 -1.59 -3.04
N GLY A 121 13.57 -2.46 -2.38
CA GLY A 121 14.69 -2.09 -1.53
C GLY A 121 14.41 -2.27 -0.05
N ILE A 122 15.17 -1.56 0.78
CA ILE A 122 15.05 -1.65 2.25
C ILE A 122 13.90 -0.76 2.72
N VAL A 123 12.98 -1.36 3.48
CA VAL A 123 11.89 -0.66 4.16
C VAL A 123 12.13 -0.70 5.66
N GLU A 124 12.38 0.45 6.25
CA GLU A 124 12.51 0.60 7.70
C GLU A 124 11.15 0.93 8.30
N CYS A 125 10.72 0.14 9.27
CA CYS A 125 9.53 0.42 10.05
C CYS A 125 9.85 0.52 11.54
N LYS A 126 9.04 1.32 12.25
CA LYS A 126 9.09 1.49 13.71
C LYS A 126 7.81 0.96 14.31
N VAL A 127 7.93 -0.04 15.15
CA VAL A 127 6.82 -0.67 15.86
C VAL A 127 6.70 -0.01 17.24
N HIS A 128 5.60 0.67 17.46
CA HIS A 128 5.29 1.30 18.73
C HIS A 128 4.51 0.33 19.60
N ILE A 129 5.08 -0.02 20.76
CA ILE A 129 4.52 -1.00 21.69
C ILE A 129 4.02 -0.28 22.94
N LYS A 130 2.80 -0.61 23.36
CA LYS A 130 2.18 -0.12 24.59
C LYS A 130 1.57 -1.30 25.34
N ASN A 131 1.88 -1.43 26.63
CA ASN A 131 1.39 -2.53 27.47
C ASN A 131 1.59 -3.94 26.85
N GLY A 132 2.77 -4.17 26.24
CA GLY A 132 3.11 -5.45 25.62
C GLY A 132 2.50 -5.71 24.24
N ASN A 133 1.60 -4.87 23.77
CA ASN A 133 0.91 -4.99 22.48
C ASN A 133 1.38 -3.90 21.50
N VAL A 134 1.27 -4.18 20.20
CA VAL A 134 1.52 -3.18 19.16
C VAL A 134 0.41 -2.12 19.20
N ASP A 135 0.79 -0.86 19.45
CA ASP A 135 -0.14 0.28 19.36
C ASP A 135 -0.31 0.70 17.90
N TYR A 136 0.80 0.93 17.19
CA TYR A 136 0.82 1.19 15.75
C TYR A 136 2.22 0.91 15.18
N VAL A 137 2.26 0.77 13.86
CA VAL A 137 3.51 0.67 13.10
C VAL A 137 3.60 1.85 12.15
N SER A 138 4.79 2.45 12.06
CA SER A 138 5.10 3.49 11.08
C SER A 138 6.23 3.04 10.17
N PHE A 139 6.17 3.37 8.89
CA PHE A 139 7.24 3.14 7.93
C PHE A 139 7.46 4.36 7.05
N VAL A 140 8.71 4.52 6.61
CA VAL A 140 9.08 5.56 5.64
C VAL A 140 8.99 4.94 4.26
N ASN A 141 8.12 5.49 3.42
CA ASN A 141 7.90 4.99 2.07
C ASN A 141 8.92 5.57 1.08
N ALA A 142 8.90 5.04 -0.14
CA ALA A 142 9.68 5.54 -1.28
C ALA A 142 9.41 7.04 -1.53
N GLU A 143 10.35 7.70 -2.21
CA GLU A 143 10.16 9.09 -2.66
C GLU A 143 8.86 9.20 -3.45
N SER A 144 8.04 10.16 -3.07
CA SER A 144 6.72 10.39 -3.64
C SER A 144 6.62 11.80 -4.20
N PHE A 145 5.82 12.00 -5.23
CA PHE A 145 5.70 13.30 -5.91
C PHE A 145 4.37 13.45 -6.63
N LEU A 146 3.98 14.69 -6.89
CA LEU A 146 2.89 15.04 -7.81
C LEU A 146 3.49 15.21 -9.22
N LEU A 147 3.06 14.35 -10.16
CA LEU A 147 3.53 14.40 -11.54
C LEU A 147 2.73 15.42 -12.38
N HIS A 148 1.40 15.34 -12.32
CA HIS A 148 0.51 16.25 -13.03
C HIS A 148 -0.62 16.72 -12.13
N GLN A 149 -0.95 18.00 -12.25
CA GLN A 149 -2.11 18.60 -11.61
C GLN A 149 -3.20 18.90 -12.63
N ASN A 150 -4.46 18.60 -12.30
CA ASN A 150 -5.63 18.87 -13.15
C ASN A 150 -5.51 18.28 -14.57
N TYR A 151 -4.95 17.08 -14.69
CA TYR A 151 -4.88 16.36 -15.96
C TYR A 151 -6.31 16.01 -16.41
N LYS A 152 -6.66 16.37 -17.65
CA LYS A 152 -8.03 16.22 -18.17
C LYS A 152 -8.18 14.88 -18.90
N ILE A 153 -9.18 14.12 -18.53
CA ILE A 153 -9.64 12.91 -19.21
C ILE A 153 -11.10 13.03 -19.59
N LYS A 154 -11.55 12.24 -20.57
CA LYS A 154 -12.96 12.14 -20.98
C LYS A 154 -13.40 10.70 -20.85
N THR A 155 -14.31 10.43 -19.93
CA THR A 155 -14.92 9.12 -19.69
C THR A 155 -16.28 9.03 -20.39
N LYS A 156 -16.77 7.81 -20.58
CA LYS A 156 -18.04 7.56 -21.26
C LYS A 156 -19.24 8.07 -20.45
N ASN A 157 -19.31 7.67 -19.17
CA ASN A 157 -20.49 7.92 -18.35
C ASN A 157 -20.33 9.11 -17.40
N TYR A 158 -19.10 9.54 -17.06
CA TYR A 158 -18.83 10.63 -16.11
C TYR A 158 -18.33 11.90 -16.80
N GLY A 159 -18.27 11.93 -18.15
CA GLY A 159 -17.90 13.11 -18.92
C GLY A 159 -16.43 13.52 -18.74
N LYS A 160 -16.18 14.85 -18.70
CA LYS A 160 -14.83 15.41 -18.51
C LYS A 160 -14.47 15.41 -17.03
N ILE A 161 -13.37 14.75 -16.67
CA ILE A 161 -12.86 14.64 -15.30
C ILE A 161 -11.46 15.25 -15.22
N ASN A 162 -11.19 16.01 -14.17
CA ASN A 162 -9.84 16.45 -13.81
C ASN A 162 -9.28 15.50 -12.75
N VAL A 163 -8.14 14.90 -13.03
CA VAL A 163 -7.41 14.04 -12.11
C VAL A 163 -6.05 14.65 -11.79
N ASP A 164 -5.56 14.45 -10.58
CA ASP A 164 -4.16 14.68 -10.27
C ASP A 164 -3.42 13.33 -10.37
N ILE A 165 -2.22 13.35 -10.95
CA ILE A 165 -1.41 12.14 -11.09
C ILE A 165 -0.26 12.23 -10.11
N ALA A 166 -0.26 11.38 -9.10
CA ALA A 166 0.77 11.36 -8.07
C ALA A 166 1.36 9.96 -7.90
N TYR A 167 2.63 9.90 -7.51
CA TYR A 167 3.37 8.68 -7.22
C TYR A 167 3.59 8.55 -5.73
N GLY A 168 3.31 7.36 -5.17
CA GLY A 168 3.50 7.03 -3.76
C GLY A 168 4.05 5.62 -3.55
N GLY A 169 4.76 5.07 -4.53
CA GLY A 169 5.18 3.67 -4.66
C GLY A 169 4.51 3.00 -5.86
N ASP A 170 3.35 3.51 -6.26
CA ASP A 170 2.69 3.32 -7.54
C ASP A 170 2.04 4.63 -7.98
N TYR A 171 1.58 4.72 -9.23
CA TYR A 171 0.87 5.88 -9.75
C TYR A 171 -0.63 5.82 -9.44
N TYR A 172 -1.16 6.94 -8.98
CA TYR A 172 -2.56 7.13 -8.65
C TYR A 172 -3.17 8.27 -9.46
N ALA A 173 -4.30 8.00 -10.11
CA ALA A 173 -5.21 9.01 -10.61
C ALA A 173 -6.11 9.45 -9.43
N ILE A 174 -5.78 10.58 -8.82
CA ILE A 174 -6.50 11.11 -7.65
C ILE A 174 -7.64 11.98 -8.15
N VAL A 175 -8.87 11.64 -7.77
CA VAL A 175 -10.11 12.29 -8.24
C VAL A 175 -11.05 12.64 -7.08
N SER A 176 -11.74 13.79 -7.19
CA SER A 176 -12.74 14.19 -6.20
C SER A 176 -14.06 13.43 -6.40
N ALA A 177 -14.37 12.55 -5.45
CA ALA A 177 -15.66 11.87 -5.40
C ALA A 177 -16.82 12.87 -5.20
N ASP A 178 -16.57 13.98 -4.48
CA ASP A 178 -17.56 15.04 -4.26
C ASP A 178 -18.01 15.70 -5.56
N LYS A 179 -17.08 15.92 -6.52
CA LYS A 179 -17.39 16.48 -7.84
C LYS A 179 -18.14 15.50 -8.72
N LEU A 180 -17.88 14.20 -8.56
CA LEU A 180 -18.55 13.12 -9.29
C LEU A 180 -19.87 12.70 -8.61
N LYS A 181 -20.20 13.27 -7.44
CA LYS A 181 -21.36 12.92 -6.62
C LYS A 181 -21.37 11.45 -6.17
N ILE A 182 -20.20 10.81 -6.10
CA ILE A 182 -20.01 9.41 -5.68
C ILE A 182 -19.83 9.37 -4.16
N LYS A 183 -20.62 8.53 -3.48
CA LYS A 183 -20.48 8.27 -2.03
C LYS A 183 -19.40 7.21 -1.79
N LEU A 184 -18.40 7.54 -0.95
CA LEU A 184 -17.32 6.62 -0.60
C LEU A 184 -17.71 5.74 0.59
N ASN A 185 -18.52 4.72 0.33
CA ASN A 185 -18.87 3.64 1.26
C ASN A 185 -18.99 2.33 0.48
N LEU A 186 -18.93 1.19 1.18
CA LEU A 186 -18.95 -0.13 0.53
C LEU A 186 -20.33 -0.52 -0.01
N GLN A 187 -21.41 0.12 0.41
CA GLN A 187 -22.74 -0.10 -0.18
C GLN A 187 -22.83 0.48 -1.61
N ASN A 188 -21.88 1.34 -2.00
CA ASN A 188 -21.81 1.96 -3.32
C ASN A 188 -20.63 1.43 -4.15
N ASP A 189 -20.14 0.23 -3.83
CA ASP A 189 -18.94 -0.36 -4.42
C ASP A 189 -19.02 -0.52 -5.94
N GLN A 190 -20.15 -0.94 -6.47
CA GLN A 190 -20.36 -1.14 -7.91
C GLN A 190 -20.19 0.16 -8.71
N GLU A 191 -20.71 1.29 -8.21
CA GLU A 191 -20.54 2.58 -8.87
C GLU A 191 -19.08 3.05 -8.77
N ILE A 192 -18.46 2.89 -7.60
CA ILE A 192 -17.05 3.23 -7.37
C ILE A 192 -16.16 2.44 -8.35
N ILE A 193 -16.38 1.13 -8.47
CA ILE A 193 -15.63 0.25 -9.39
C ILE A 193 -15.87 0.64 -10.85
N ARG A 194 -17.12 0.88 -11.25
CA ARG A 194 -17.46 1.30 -12.62
C ARG A 194 -16.73 2.58 -13.00
N CYS A 195 -16.80 3.60 -12.14
CA CYS A 195 -16.13 4.87 -12.38
C CYS A 195 -14.61 4.70 -12.43
N ALA A 196 -14.03 3.91 -11.51
CA ALA A 196 -12.60 3.63 -11.49
C ALA A 196 -12.14 2.94 -12.77
N ASN A 197 -12.89 1.97 -13.28
CA ASN A 197 -12.55 1.25 -14.51
C ASN A 197 -12.54 2.19 -15.73
N GLU A 198 -13.49 3.11 -15.84
CA GLU A 198 -13.49 4.11 -16.92
C GLU A 198 -12.29 5.04 -16.81
N ILE A 199 -11.99 5.55 -15.61
CA ILE A 199 -10.82 6.41 -15.39
C ILE A 199 -9.53 5.65 -15.73
N SER A 200 -9.38 4.43 -15.20
CA SER A 200 -8.19 3.60 -15.47
C SER A 200 -8.00 3.31 -16.96
N THR A 201 -9.08 3.00 -17.67
CA THR A 201 -9.05 2.75 -19.12
C THR A 201 -8.52 3.98 -19.88
N GLU A 202 -8.98 5.17 -19.50
CA GLU A 202 -8.49 6.41 -20.12
C GLU A 202 -7.03 6.71 -19.76
N MET A 203 -6.65 6.48 -18.50
CA MET A 203 -5.28 6.68 -18.05
C MET A 203 -4.28 5.73 -18.73
N LEU A 204 -4.68 4.48 -19.00
CA LEU A 204 -3.83 3.47 -19.66
C LEU A 204 -3.55 3.76 -21.15
N LYS A 205 -4.32 4.66 -21.78
CA LYS A 205 -4.04 5.13 -23.15
C LYS A 205 -2.77 5.98 -23.24
N LYS A 206 -2.25 6.45 -22.10
CA LYS A 206 -1.07 7.32 -22.00
C LYS A 206 -0.01 6.68 -21.11
N LYS A 207 1.23 7.08 -21.35
CA LYS A 207 2.37 6.69 -20.49
C LYS A 207 2.76 7.87 -19.61
N PHE A 208 3.04 7.59 -18.35
CA PHE A 208 3.48 8.56 -17.34
C PHE A 208 4.84 8.10 -16.79
N PRO A 209 5.95 8.29 -17.53
CA PRO A 209 7.23 7.73 -17.14
C PRO A 209 7.70 8.33 -15.83
N HIS A 210 8.10 7.45 -14.90
CA HIS A 210 8.70 7.87 -13.63
C HIS A 210 10.05 8.55 -13.90
N PRO A 211 10.32 9.72 -13.31
CA PRO A 211 11.50 10.54 -13.66
C PRO A 211 12.83 9.80 -13.50
N LYS A 212 12.94 8.90 -12.51
CA LYS A 212 14.15 8.13 -12.20
C LYS A 212 14.15 6.70 -12.74
N ASN A 213 12.98 6.16 -13.18
CA ASN A 213 12.87 4.81 -13.70
C ASN A 213 11.77 4.71 -14.76
N LYS A 214 12.13 4.94 -16.01
CA LYS A 214 11.19 4.95 -17.14
C LYS A 214 10.41 3.65 -17.36
N LYS A 215 10.81 2.53 -16.74
CA LYS A 215 10.06 1.26 -16.77
C LYS A 215 8.75 1.35 -15.98
N ILE A 216 8.68 2.21 -14.97
CA ILE A 216 7.46 2.56 -14.24
C ILE A 216 6.76 3.68 -15.02
N ASN A 217 5.71 3.37 -15.75
CA ASN A 217 5.09 4.35 -16.65
C ASN A 217 3.57 4.21 -16.81
N ARG A 218 2.92 3.38 -16.00
CA ARG A 218 1.48 3.14 -16.07
C ARG A 218 0.79 3.77 -14.86
N CYS A 219 -0.31 4.46 -15.09
CA CYS A 219 -1.18 4.96 -14.04
C CYS A 219 -2.55 4.28 -14.23
N TYR A 220 -2.84 3.27 -13.42
CA TYR A 220 -4.07 2.50 -13.50
C TYR A 220 -4.85 2.48 -12.17
N MET A 221 -4.16 2.73 -11.07
CA MET A 221 -4.80 2.84 -9.76
C MET A 221 -5.61 4.13 -9.68
N VAL A 222 -6.83 4.05 -9.19
CA VAL A 222 -7.70 5.20 -9.00
C VAL A 222 -7.93 5.45 -7.52
N GLN A 223 -7.65 6.68 -7.07
CA GLN A 223 -7.90 7.10 -5.70
C GLN A 223 -8.99 8.17 -5.67
N PHE A 224 -10.16 7.78 -5.21
CA PHE A 224 -11.24 8.73 -4.90
C PHE A 224 -10.96 9.41 -3.58
N ILE A 225 -11.22 10.73 -3.51
CA ILE A 225 -11.09 11.52 -2.29
C ILE A 225 -12.35 12.32 -2.03
N SER A 226 -12.74 12.43 -0.77
CA SER A 226 -13.81 13.32 -0.31
C SER A 226 -13.34 14.12 0.89
N ASN A 227 -13.63 15.43 0.87
CA ASN A 227 -13.39 16.35 1.98
C ASN A 227 -14.71 16.83 2.62
N LYS A 228 -15.87 16.37 2.13
CA LYS A 228 -17.16 16.68 2.72
C LYS A 228 -17.31 16.00 4.09
N ARG A 229 -17.91 16.71 5.06
CA ARG A 229 -18.15 16.26 6.44
C ARG A 229 -16.89 16.01 7.28
N ILE A 230 -15.75 16.56 6.90
CA ILE A 230 -14.52 16.47 7.66
C ILE A 230 -14.25 17.86 8.24
N HIS A 231 -14.43 18.00 9.54
CA HIS A 231 -14.27 19.28 10.26
C HIS A 231 -12.83 19.80 10.31
N ASN A 232 -11.85 18.99 9.91
CA ASN A 232 -10.43 19.35 9.95
C ASN A 232 -9.82 19.30 8.55
N LYS A 233 -9.17 20.40 8.13
CA LYS A 233 -8.48 20.53 6.83
C LYS A 233 -7.41 19.46 6.56
N ASN A 234 -6.93 18.81 7.62
CA ASN A 234 -5.91 17.75 7.54
C ASN A 234 -6.46 16.33 7.47
N ASN A 235 -7.75 16.18 7.21
CA ASN A 235 -8.41 14.89 7.09
C ASN A 235 -9.01 14.73 5.69
N SER A 236 -9.08 13.51 5.18
CA SER A 236 -9.76 13.16 3.93
C SER A 236 -10.30 11.75 4.04
N LYS A 237 -11.46 11.51 3.44
CA LYS A 237 -11.92 10.15 3.19
C LYS A 237 -11.40 9.71 1.82
N THR A 238 -10.95 8.46 1.73
CA THR A 238 -10.38 7.91 0.51
C THR A 238 -10.94 6.51 0.23
N THR A 239 -10.98 6.15 -1.04
CA THR A 239 -11.19 4.78 -1.49
C THR A 239 -10.29 4.55 -2.68
N VAL A 240 -9.44 3.54 -2.62
CA VAL A 240 -8.55 3.15 -3.70
C VAL A 240 -9.11 1.93 -4.39
N VAL A 241 -9.11 1.97 -5.72
CA VAL A 241 -9.53 0.85 -6.58
C VAL A 241 -8.37 0.46 -7.47
N ALA A 242 -8.00 -0.81 -7.40
CA ALA A 242 -7.17 -1.48 -8.38
C ALA A 242 -8.10 -2.16 -9.40
N PRO A 243 -8.13 -1.72 -10.66
CA PRO A 243 -8.93 -2.38 -11.69
C PRO A 243 -8.55 -3.86 -11.86
N PRO A 244 -9.51 -4.75 -12.19
CA PRO A 244 -10.87 -4.42 -12.63
C PRO A 244 -11.91 -4.23 -11.51
N GLY A 245 -11.57 -4.34 -10.23
CA GLY A 245 -12.59 -4.17 -9.20
C GLY A 245 -12.13 -4.43 -7.77
N ALA A 246 -10.82 -4.45 -7.49
CA ALA A 246 -10.31 -4.62 -6.15
C ALA A 246 -10.36 -3.29 -5.38
N ILE A 247 -11.29 -3.14 -4.44
CA ILE A 247 -11.35 -2.00 -3.51
C ILE A 247 -10.47 -2.30 -2.31
N ASP A 248 -9.43 -1.48 -2.07
CA ASP A 248 -8.63 -1.55 -0.84
C ASP A 248 -9.51 -1.27 0.38
N ARG A 249 -9.52 -2.19 1.33
CA ARG A 249 -10.30 -2.07 2.58
C ARG A 249 -9.64 -1.12 3.57
N SER A 250 -8.32 -0.90 3.45
CA SER A 250 -7.56 0.10 4.21
C SER A 250 -7.57 1.47 3.50
N PRO A 251 -7.03 2.52 4.13
CA PRO A 251 -6.79 3.80 3.45
C PRO A 251 -5.74 3.75 2.33
N CYS A 252 -5.13 2.60 2.04
CA CYS A 252 -4.02 2.37 1.12
C CYS A 252 -2.71 3.08 1.51
N GLY A 253 -1.63 2.33 1.76
CA GLY A 253 -0.35 2.90 2.20
C GLY A 253 0.34 3.75 1.13
N THR A 254 0.46 3.21 -0.07
CA THR A 254 1.04 3.90 -1.23
C THR A 254 0.11 5.01 -1.74
N GLY A 255 -1.20 4.79 -1.71
CA GLY A 255 -2.21 5.83 -2.00
C GLY A 255 -2.17 6.99 -0.99
N THR A 256 -1.98 6.70 0.31
CA THR A 256 -1.77 7.74 1.34
C THR A 256 -0.49 8.53 1.07
N SER A 257 0.59 7.87 0.65
CA SER A 257 1.85 8.53 0.28
C SER A 257 1.69 9.46 -0.94
N ALA A 258 0.98 8.99 -1.98
CA ALA A 258 0.64 9.80 -3.15
C ALA A 258 -0.23 11.01 -2.78
N ARG A 259 -1.22 10.81 -1.88
CA ARG A 259 -2.08 11.89 -1.39
C ARG A 259 -1.31 12.93 -0.60
N VAL A 260 -0.40 12.50 0.28
CA VAL A 260 0.48 13.41 1.05
C VAL A 260 1.38 14.22 0.12
N ALA A 261 1.94 13.59 -0.93
CA ALA A 261 2.71 14.29 -1.95
C ALA A 261 1.88 15.34 -2.69
N GLN A 262 0.67 14.98 -3.10
CA GLN A 262 -0.27 15.90 -3.74
C GLN A 262 -0.59 17.09 -2.84
N LEU A 263 -0.91 16.87 -1.57
CA LEU A 263 -1.26 17.94 -0.62
C LEU A 263 -0.08 18.85 -0.34
N PHE A 264 1.10 18.29 -0.14
CA PHE A 264 2.33 19.05 0.12
C PHE A 264 2.70 19.91 -1.10
N SER A 265 2.68 19.34 -2.31
CA SER A 265 2.95 20.07 -3.56
C SER A 265 1.95 21.21 -3.82
N LYS A 266 0.71 21.09 -3.29
CA LYS A 266 -0.31 22.15 -3.37
C LYS A 266 -0.29 23.13 -2.20
N GLY A 267 0.71 23.07 -1.32
CA GLY A 267 0.81 23.93 -0.13
C GLY A 267 -0.28 23.69 0.92
N LYS A 268 -1.02 22.55 0.84
CA LYS A 268 -2.13 22.22 1.74
C LYS A 268 -1.70 21.35 2.95
N LEU A 269 -0.47 20.91 2.98
CA LEU A 269 0.15 20.16 4.07
C LEU A 269 1.55 20.69 4.31
N LYS A 270 1.94 20.86 5.58
CA LYS A 270 3.28 21.33 5.97
C LYS A 270 4.18 20.14 6.31
N LEU A 271 5.49 20.39 6.35
CA LEU A 271 6.48 19.42 6.84
C LEU A 271 6.12 18.97 8.26
N ASN A 272 6.22 17.66 8.53
CA ASN A 272 5.87 17.00 9.79
C ASN A 272 4.40 17.15 10.24
N GLN A 273 3.56 17.82 9.48
CA GLN A 273 2.12 17.90 9.78
C GLN A 273 1.44 16.55 9.54
N LYS A 274 0.64 16.10 10.51
CA LYS A 274 -0.15 14.86 10.41
C LYS A 274 -1.34 15.07 9.47
N PHE A 275 -1.54 14.13 8.58
CA PHE A 275 -2.69 14.00 7.70
C PHE A 275 -3.41 12.69 8.00
N HIS A 276 -4.69 12.75 8.32
CA HIS A 276 -5.51 11.58 8.61
C HIS A 276 -6.27 11.16 7.36
N ASN A 277 -5.91 10.02 6.80
CA ASN A 277 -6.55 9.44 5.64
C ASN A 277 -7.50 8.31 6.09
N GLU A 278 -8.80 8.53 5.93
CA GLU A 278 -9.83 7.58 6.34
C GLU A 278 -10.22 6.70 5.15
N GLY A 279 -10.16 5.38 5.34
CA GLY A 279 -10.55 4.38 4.35
C GLY A 279 -12.07 4.14 4.28
N PRO A 280 -12.51 3.22 3.40
CA PRO A 280 -13.92 2.92 3.20
C PRO A 280 -14.59 2.32 4.44
N LEU A 281 -13.85 1.66 5.32
CA LEU A 281 -14.32 1.08 6.58
C LEU A 281 -14.28 2.05 7.76
N GLY A 282 -13.88 3.33 7.55
CA GLY A 282 -13.72 4.30 8.64
C GLY A 282 -12.40 4.19 9.42
N THR A 283 -11.58 3.22 9.08
CA THR A 283 -10.22 3.06 9.64
C THR A 283 -9.27 4.11 9.06
N LYS A 284 -8.10 4.34 9.71
CA LYS A 284 -7.27 5.49 9.37
C LYS A 284 -5.80 5.14 9.25
N PHE A 285 -5.16 5.64 8.19
CA PHE A 285 -3.72 5.85 8.17
C PHE A 285 -3.39 7.30 8.50
N ILE A 286 -2.24 7.48 9.16
CA ILE A 286 -1.68 8.81 9.40
C ILE A 286 -0.47 8.96 8.48
N GLY A 287 -0.56 9.93 7.56
CA GLY A 287 0.54 10.31 6.69
C GLY A 287 1.19 11.60 7.14
N LYS A 288 2.50 11.75 6.92
CA LYS A 288 3.22 13.03 7.07
C LYS A 288 4.42 13.09 6.15
N VAL A 289 4.85 14.29 5.78
CA VAL A 289 6.10 14.53 5.06
C VAL A 289 7.21 14.67 6.09
N ILE A 290 8.24 13.80 6.02
CA ILE A 290 9.42 13.88 6.92
C ILE A 290 10.59 14.64 6.31
N SER A 291 10.68 14.69 4.98
CA SER A 291 11.65 15.53 4.25
C SER A 291 11.15 15.77 2.83
N SER A 292 11.70 16.80 2.19
CA SER A 292 11.43 17.11 0.80
C SER A 292 12.70 17.63 0.12
N LYS A 293 12.77 17.44 -1.20
CA LYS A 293 13.81 18.02 -2.06
C LYS A 293 13.25 18.32 -3.44
N ILE A 294 13.85 19.29 -4.12
CA ILE A 294 13.57 19.57 -5.52
C ILE A 294 14.72 18.99 -6.35
N GLU A 295 14.41 18.18 -7.33
CA GLU A 295 15.36 17.58 -8.24
C GLU A 295 14.74 17.57 -9.65
N ASN A 296 15.43 18.15 -10.65
CA ASN A 296 14.93 18.28 -12.01
C ASN A 296 13.52 18.91 -12.10
N LYS A 297 13.29 20.00 -11.36
CA LYS A 297 12.02 20.74 -11.26
C LYS A 297 10.84 19.94 -10.66
N ILE A 298 11.09 18.76 -10.11
CA ILE A 298 10.09 17.93 -9.44
C ILE A 298 10.31 18.03 -7.94
N LEU A 299 9.24 18.32 -7.19
CA LEU A 299 9.23 18.30 -5.74
C LEU A 299 9.00 16.85 -5.26
N TYR A 300 10.05 16.21 -4.78
CA TYR A 300 10.00 14.90 -4.12
C TYR A 300 9.82 15.07 -2.63
N ILE A 301 9.04 14.19 -2.04
CA ILE A 301 8.90 14.08 -0.60
C ILE A 301 9.28 12.66 -0.13
N ARG A 302 9.68 12.54 1.14
CA ARG A 302 9.76 11.26 1.86
C ARG A 302 8.55 11.19 2.79
N PRO A 303 7.51 10.42 2.44
CA PRO A 303 6.34 10.27 3.29
C PRO A 303 6.59 9.20 4.35
N GLN A 304 6.10 9.42 5.56
CA GLN A 304 5.92 8.41 6.59
C GLN A 304 4.43 8.08 6.69
N VAL A 305 4.10 6.80 6.70
CA VAL A 305 2.73 6.31 6.91
C VAL A 305 2.70 5.48 8.19
N SER A 306 1.64 5.67 8.98
CA SER A 306 1.41 4.92 10.22
C SER A 306 0.00 4.33 10.21
N GLY A 307 -0.13 3.11 10.72
CA GLY A 307 -1.42 2.42 10.85
C GLY A 307 -1.34 1.29 11.88
N ARG A 308 -2.48 0.66 12.14
CA ARG A 308 -2.63 -0.46 13.07
C ARG A 308 -2.93 -1.74 12.34
N ALA A 309 -2.42 -2.83 12.88
CA ALA A 309 -2.84 -4.16 12.45
C ALA A 309 -3.30 -4.99 13.64
N TYR A 310 -4.22 -5.91 13.39
CA TYR A 310 -4.85 -6.77 14.38
C TYR A 310 -4.73 -8.22 13.93
N ILE A 311 -4.22 -9.09 14.82
CA ILE A 311 -4.14 -10.53 14.55
C ILE A 311 -5.56 -11.10 14.54
N THR A 312 -5.87 -11.89 13.52
CA THR A 312 -7.20 -12.46 13.32
C THR A 312 -7.23 -13.99 13.44
N GLY A 313 -6.09 -14.66 13.24
CA GLY A 313 -6.03 -16.11 13.36
C GLY A 313 -4.61 -16.67 13.22
N ILE A 314 -4.49 -17.92 13.64
CA ILE A 314 -3.33 -18.80 13.44
C ILE A 314 -3.84 -20.01 12.69
N ASN A 315 -3.28 -20.34 11.55
CA ASN A 315 -3.70 -21.47 10.71
C ASN A 315 -2.51 -22.35 10.33
#